data_f57dd3ad1598a0e7ff21f7231a4cd097
#
_entry.id   f57dd3ad1598a0e7ff21f7231a4cd097
#
_cell.length_a   1.000
_cell.length_b   1.000
_cell.length_c   1.000
_cell.angle_alpha   90.00
_cell.angle_beta   90.00
_cell.angle_gamma   90.00
#
_symmetry.space_group_name_H-M   'P 1'
#
loop_
_entity.id
_entity.type
_entity.pdbx_description
1 polymer ?
#
loop_
_entity_poly.entity_id
_entity_poly.type
_entity_poly.pdbx_seq_one_letter_code
_entity_poly.pdbx_strand_id
1 'polypeptide(L)'
;MQLNLQTDYALRVLMALAAGDRQSSVEQIARQYGISRNHLAKVAQKLQGEGFVVTFRGRGGGMRLARPAEQIVVGDVIRRFENLDSFVACFAGGGCAVDGSCGLKPALGGALAAFLDHLDGYRLSDLVPDRPAFLERLLAEPAVA
;
A
#
# COMPACT_ATOMS: atom_id res chain seq x y z
N MET A 1 -12.97 -2.11 10.86
CA MET A 1 -11.77 -1.37 10.38
C MET A 1 -11.35 -1.98 9.05
N GLN A 2 -11.07 -1.16 8.07
CA GLN A 2 -10.71 -1.60 6.72
C GLN A 2 -9.71 -0.60 6.15
N LEU A 3 -8.62 -1.10 5.57
CA LEU A 3 -7.75 -0.24 4.76
C LEU A 3 -8.53 0.27 3.56
N ASN A 4 -8.27 1.51 3.15
CA ASN A 4 -8.90 2.00 1.94
C ASN A 4 -8.35 1.25 0.70
N LEU A 5 -9.13 1.24 -0.36
CA LEU A 5 -8.81 0.47 -1.56
C LEU A 5 -7.50 0.94 -2.23
N GLN A 6 -7.17 2.22 -2.13
CA GLN A 6 -5.91 2.74 -2.68
C GLN A 6 -4.69 2.22 -1.91
N THR A 7 -4.80 2.09 -0.58
CA THR A 7 -3.74 1.50 0.25
C THR A 7 -3.52 0.04 -0.09
N ASP A 8 -4.60 -0.74 -0.20
CA ASP A 8 -4.52 -2.15 -0.59
C ASP A 8 -3.85 -2.29 -1.97
N TYR A 9 -4.27 -1.50 -2.95
CA TYR A 9 -3.69 -1.52 -4.29
C TYR A 9 -2.23 -1.05 -4.31
N ALA A 10 -1.87 -0.04 -3.51
CA ALA A 10 -0.50 0.42 -3.41
C ALA A 10 0.44 -0.69 -2.89
N LEU A 11 0.03 -1.39 -1.85
CA LEU A 11 0.79 -2.52 -1.33
C LEU A 11 0.93 -3.64 -2.35
N ARG A 12 -0.14 -3.99 -3.09
CA ARG A 12 -0.09 -5.00 -4.15
C ARG A 12 0.87 -4.61 -5.28
N VAL A 13 0.84 -3.36 -5.73
CA VAL A 13 1.79 -2.85 -6.73
C VAL A 13 3.22 -2.98 -6.24
N LEU A 14 3.50 -2.51 -5.03
CA LEU A 14 4.84 -2.58 -4.45
C LEU A 14 5.33 -4.02 -4.29
N MET A 15 4.47 -4.93 -3.83
CA MET A 15 4.81 -6.35 -3.70
C MET A 15 5.10 -6.99 -5.07
N ALA A 16 4.31 -6.69 -6.10
CA ALA A 16 4.55 -7.17 -7.45
C ALA A 16 5.90 -6.69 -7.99
N LEU A 17 6.23 -5.41 -7.76
CA LEU A 17 7.53 -4.85 -8.17
C LEU A 17 8.69 -5.41 -7.35
N ALA A 18 8.49 -5.68 -6.06
CA ALA A 18 9.51 -6.30 -5.20
C ALA A 18 9.79 -7.75 -5.59
N ALA A 19 8.78 -8.48 -6.04
CA ALA A 19 8.92 -9.87 -6.49
C ALA A 19 9.61 -9.98 -7.86
N GLY A 20 9.35 -9.03 -8.77
CA GLY A 20 9.90 -9.03 -10.12
C GLY A 20 11.32 -8.50 -10.18
N ASP A 21 12.07 -8.93 -11.22
CA ASP A 21 13.43 -8.43 -11.51
C ASP A 21 13.43 -7.32 -12.57
N ARG A 22 12.27 -7.06 -13.17
CA ARG A 22 12.11 -6.10 -14.25
C ARG A 22 11.02 -5.08 -13.92
N GLN A 23 11.07 -3.95 -14.61
CA GLN A 23 9.96 -2.99 -14.57
C GLN A 23 8.68 -3.64 -15.09
N SER A 24 7.56 -3.25 -14.51
CA SER A 24 6.22 -3.71 -14.90
C SER A 24 5.33 -2.53 -15.20
N SER A 25 4.48 -2.66 -16.22
CA SER A 25 3.49 -1.63 -16.53
C SER A 25 2.29 -1.72 -15.57
N VAL A 26 1.58 -0.59 -15.42
CA VAL A 26 0.29 -0.55 -14.70
C VAL A 26 -0.67 -1.59 -15.26
N GLU A 27 -0.71 -1.74 -16.58
CA GLU A 27 -1.60 -2.67 -17.27
C GLU A 27 -1.28 -4.14 -16.94
N GLN A 28 0.00 -4.49 -16.88
CA GLN A 28 0.43 -5.84 -16.49
C GLN A 28 -0.01 -6.17 -15.06
N ILE A 29 0.27 -5.28 -14.11
CA ILE A 29 -0.08 -5.49 -12.69
C ILE A 29 -1.60 -5.50 -12.51
N ALA A 30 -2.32 -4.60 -13.18
CA ALA A 30 -3.78 -4.57 -13.15
C ALA A 30 -4.39 -5.89 -13.61
N ARG A 31 -3.86 -6.46 -14.69
CA ARG A 31 -4.28 -7.77 -15.20
C ARG A 31 -3.99 -8.89 -14.23
N GLN A 32 -2.78 -8.92 -13.67
CA GLN A 32 -2.34 -9.96 -12.72
C GLN A 32 -3.24 -10.03 -11.48
N TYR A 33 -3.66 -8.88 -10.95
CA TYR A 33 -4.52 -8.82 -9.76
C TYR A 33 -6.02 -8.72 -10.06
N GLY A 34 -6.42 -8.64 -11.34
CA GLY A 34 -7.83 -8.43 -11.69
C GLY A 34 -8.37 -7.07 -11.25
N ILE A 35 -7.53 -6.05 -11.24
CA ILE A 35 -7.87 -4.68 -10.80
C ILE A 35 -8.10 -3.80 -12.03
N SER A 36 -9.04 -2.85 -11.93
CA SER A 36 -9.24 -1.83 -12.96
C SER A 36 -7.95 -1.06 -13.25
N ARG A 37 -7.56 -1.01 -14.53
CA ARG A 37 -6.40 -0.24 -14.99
C ARG A 37 -6.47 1.23 -14.56
N ASN A 38 -7.66 1.83 -14.64
CA ASN A 38 -7.84 3.24 -14.28
C ASN A 38 -7.63 3.49 -12.79
N HIS A 39 -8.10 2.61 -11.93
CA HIS A 39 -7.86 2.69 -10.49
C HIS A 39 -6.37 2.51 -10.18
N LEU A 40 -5.75 1.52 -10.79
CA LEU A 40 -4.34 1.24 -10.55
C LEU A 40 -3.42 2.35 -11.08
N ALA A 41 -3.79 3.00 -12.19
CA ALA A 41 -3.04 4.15 -12.73
C ALA A 41 -3.01 5.34 -11.75
N LYS A 42 -4.11 5.62 -11.05
CA LYS A 42 -4.16 6.64 -10.00
C LYS A 42 -3.27 6.29 -8.81
N VAL A 43 -3.29 5.03 -8.41
CA VAL A 43 -2.43 4.53 -7.33
C VAL A 43 -0.95 4.62 -7.72
N ALA A 44 -0.60 4.21 -8.93
CA ALA A 44 0.77 4.30 -9.46
C ALA A 44 1.27 5.76 -9.51
N GLN A 45 0.41 6.70 -9.93
CA GLN A 45 0.74 8.11 -9.93
C GLN A 45 1.01 8.63 -8.51
N LYS A 46 0.20 8.23 -7.53
CA LYS A 46 0.42 8.58 -6.13
C LYS A 46 1.70 7.96 -5.58
N LEU A 47 1.96 6.68 -5.86
CA LEU A 47 3.21 5.99 -5.48
C LEU A 47 4.44 6.71 -6.03
N GLN A 48 4.38 7.20 -7.27
CA GLN A 48 5.45 8.00 -7.86
C GLN A 48 5.59 9.34 -7.15
N GLY A 49 4.50 10.05 -6.90
CA GLY A 49 4.49 11.33 -6.19
C GLY A 49 5.06 11.22 -4.78
N GLU A 50 4.82 10.11 -4.10
CA GLU A 50 5.33 9.81 -2.75
C GLU A 50 6.77 9.22 -2.76
N GLY A 51 7.36 9.02 -3.93
CA GLY A 51 8.74 8.56 -4.06
C GLY A 51 8.95 7.07 -3.83
N PHE A 52 7.92 6.24 -3.90
CA PHE A 52 8.04 4.79 -3.77
C PHE A 52 8.41 4.09 -5.07
N VAL A 53 7.99 4.65 -6.20
CA VAL A 53 8.28 4.10 -7.52
C VAL A 53 8.80 5.18 -8.46
N VAL A 54 9.53 4.75 -9.48
CA VAL A 54 9.91 5.55 -10.63
C VAL A 54 9.29 4.97 -11.89
N THR A 55 8.91 5.81 -12.83
CA THR A 55 8.26 5.41 -14.07
C THR A 55 9.14 5.71 -15.28
N PHE A 56 9.04 4.87 -16.30
CA PHE A 56 9.73 5.00 -17.57
C PHE A 56 8.71 5.00 -18.69
N ARG A 57 8.86 5.93 -19.64
CA ARG A 57 8.00 6.05 -20.82
C ARG A 57 8.59 5.30 -22.01
N GLY A 58 7.74 4.97 -22.99
CA GLY A 58 8.12 4.38 -24.26
C GLY A 58 8.04 2.86 -24.30
N ARG A 59 8.63 2.25 -25.33
CA ARG A 59 8.69 0.79 -25.50
C ARG A 59 9.50 0.17 -24.37
N GLY A 60 8.95 -0.88 -23.74
CA GLY A 60 9.56 -1.48 -22.56
C GLY A 60 9.46 -0.60 -21.32
N GLY A 61 8.65 0.48 -21.37
CA GLY A 61 8.34 1.34 -20.24
C GLY A 61 7.55 0.62 -19.16
N GLY A 62 7.41 1.26 -18.03
CA GLY A 62 6.72 0.74 -16.86
C GLY A 62 7.19 1.44 -15.61
N MET A 63 7.05 0.80 -14.48
CA MET A 63 7.53 1.29 -13.19
C MET A 63 8.38 0.25 -12.48
N ARG A 64 9.26 0.73 -11.62
CA ARG A 64 10.04 -0.07 -10.69
C ARG A 64 10.11 0.63 -9.35
N LEU A 65 10.54 -0.08 -8.31
CA LEU A 65 10.79 0.53 -7.01
C LEU A 65 11.83 1.63 -7.14
N ALA A 66 11.60 2.77 -6.45
CA ALA A 66 12.54 3.90 -6.42
C ALA A 66 13.80 3.58 -5.58
N ARG A 67 13.69 2.62 -4.67
CA ARG A 67 14.77 2.14 -3.81
C ARG A 67 14.57 0.65 -3.50
N PRO A 68 15.60 -0.05 -2.99
CA PRO A 68 15.49 -1.48 -2.64
C PRO A 68 14.31 -1.74 -1.70
N ALA A 69 13.65 -2.89 -1.86
CA ALA A 69 12.49 -3.29 -1.06
C ALA A 69 12.80 -3.33 0.45
N GLU A 70 14.04 -3.62 0.82
CA GLU A 70 14.56 -3.62 2.19
C GLU A 70 14.58 -2.23 2.84
N GLN A 71 14.49 -1.18 2.04
CA GLN A 71 14.48 0.21 2.50
C GLN A 71 13.07 0.84 2.50
N ILE A 72 12.05 0.11 2.09
CA ILE A 72 10.66 0.57 2.09
C ILE A 72 9.97 0.01 3.33
N VAL A 73 9.58 0.89 4.24
CA VAL A 73 8.85 0.55 5.47
C VAL A 73 7.37 0.44 5.17
N VAL A 74 6.73 -0.66 5.57
CA VAL A 74 5.30 -0.88 5.32
C VAL A 74 4.44 0.18 6.00
N GLY A 75 4.77 0.56 7.23
CA GLY A 75 4.08 1.61 7.97
C GLY A 75 4.09 2.96 7.26
N ASP A 76 5.17 3.31 6.56
CA ASP A 76 5.26 4.54 5.78
C ASP A 76 4.29 4.54 4.60
N VAL A 77 4.13 3.41 3.92
CA VAL A 77 3.14 3.27 2.85
C VAL A 77 1.74 3.51 3.39
N ILE A 78 1.40 2.89 4.52
CA ILE A 78 0.09 3.07 5.16
C ILE A 78 -0.15 4.56 5.48
N ARG A 79 0.81 5.23 6.14
CA ARG A 79 0.67 6.66 6.50
C ARG A 79 0.47 7.56 5.31
N ARG A 80 1.05 7.23 4.14
CA ARG A 80 0.92 8.04 2.92
C ARG A 80 -0.39 7.81 2.18
N PHE A 81 -1.02 6.66 2.36
CA PHE A 81 -2.23 6.28 1.62
C PHE A 81 -3.50 6.33 2.46
N GLU A 82 -3.40 6.15 3.80
CA GLU A 82 -4.55 6.26 4.70
C GLU A 82 -4.77 7.69 5.20
N ASN A 83 -6.02 8.04 5.37
CA ASN A 83 -6.40 9.23 6.14
C ASN A 83 -6.59 8.84 7.60
N LEU A 84 -5.51 8.87 8.36
CA LEU A 84 -5.49 8.43 9.75
C LEU A 84 -6.30 9.33 10.67
N ASP A 85 -6.47 10.61 10.32
CA ASP A 85 -7.28 11.57 11.07
C ASP A 85 -8.78 11.24 10.96
N SER A 86 -9.19 10.50 9.94
CA SER A 86 -10.57 10.04 9.76
C SER A 86 -10.86 8.67 10.36
N PHE A 87 -9.91 8.08 11.10
CA PHE A 87 -10.10 6.80 11.78
C PHE A 87 -11.33 6.79 12.69
N VAL A 88 -11.52 7.88 13.42
CA VAL A 88 -12.78 8.22 14.11
C VAL A 88 -13.00 9.73 14.00
N ALA A 89 -14.26 10.15 13.95
CA ALA A 89 -14.63 11.55 13.74
C ALA A 89 -13.97 12.51 14.74
N CYS A 90 -13.74 12.10 15.97
CA CYS A 90 -13.13 12.94 17.00
C CYS A 90 -11.62 13.17 16.80
N PHE A 91 -10.94 12.41 15.95
CA PHE A 91 -9.52 12.68 15.61
C PHE A 91 -9.40 13.89 14.67
N ALA A 92 -10.37 14.08 13.79
CA ALA A 92 -10.43 15.23 12.88
C ALA A 92 -10.88 16.54 13.55
N GLY A 93 -11.03 16.57 14.89
CA GLY A 93 -11.45 17.76 15.63
C GLY A 93 -12.96 18.00 15.61
N GLY A 94 -13.77 17.00 15.30
CA GLY A 94 -15.23 17.06 15.39
C GLY A 94 -15.67 17.29 16.84
N GLY A 95 -16.47 18.33 17.10
CA GLY A 95 -16.99 18.64 18.44
C GLY A 95 -17.81 17.49 18.99
N CYS A 96 -17.27 16.76 19.95
CA CYS A 96 -17.96 15.70 20.68
C CYS A 96 -18.42 16.25 22.03
N ALA A 97 -19.66 15.93 22.45
CA ALA A 97 -20.21 16.41 23.70
C ALA A 97 -19.39 16.03 24.94
N VAL A 98 -18.58 14.97 24.86
CA VAL A 98 -17.75 14.46 25.96
C VAL A 98 -16.24 14.64 25.70
N ASP A 99 -15.88 15.50 24.74
CA ASP A 99 -14.45 15.75 24.46
C ASP A 99 -13.75 16.31 25.71
N GLY A 100 -12.54 15.87 25.94
CA GLY A 100 -11.77 16.20 27.17
C GLY A 100 -12.05 15.29 28.37
N SER A 101 -13.18 14.56 28.40
CA SER A 101 -13.50 13.60 29.45
C SER A 101 -13.64 12.15 28.97
N CYS A 102 -13.45 11.94 27.65
CA CYS A 102 -13.66 10.64 27.00
C CYS A 102 -12.41 9.76 27.04
N GLY A 103 -12.50 8.57 27.63
CA GLY A 103 -11.42 7.57 27.62
C GLY A 103 -11.31 6.79 26.30
N LEU A 104 -12.32 6.84 25.41
CA LEU A 104 -12.31 6.11 24.14
C LEU A 104 -11.32 6.71 23.13
N LYS A 105 -11.24 8.04 23.07
CA LYS A 105 -10.33 8.74 22.14
C LYS A 105 -8.85 8.33 22.36
N PRO A 106 -8.29 8.39 23.58
CA PRO A 106 -6.93 7.92 23.81
C PRO A 106 -6.77 6.41 23.63
N ALA A 107 -7.78 5.60 23.95
CA ALA A 107 -7.73 4.16 23.74
C ALA A 107 -7.61 3.81 22.23
N LEU A 108 -8.42 4.44 21.38
CA LEU A 108 -8.35 4.26 19.92
C LEU A 108 -7.06 4.85 19.34
N GLY A 109 -6.58 5.98 19.86
CA GLY A 109 -5.30 6.56 19.46
C GLY A 109 -4.14 5.63 19.75
N GLY A 110 -4.12 5.01 20.94
CA GLY A 110 -3.13 4.00 21.31
C GLY A 110 -3.18 2.75 20.44
N ALA A 111 -4.39 2.28 20.10
CA ALA A 111 -4.56 1.14 19.20
C ALA A 111 -4.05 1.45 17.78
N LEU A 112 -4.33 2.64 17.24
CA LEU A 112 -3.83 3.07 15.94
C LEU A 112 -2.31 3.20 15.95
N ALA A 113 -1.74 3.78 17.01
CA ALA A 113 -0.29 3.87 17.16
C ALA A 113 0.36 2.47 17.20
N ALA A 114 -0.18 1.54 17.99
CA ALA A 114 0.31 0.16 18.05
C ALA A 114 0.23 -0.56 16.69
N PHE A 115 -0.83 -0.33 15.93
CA PHE A 115 -0.97 -0.85 14.57
C PHE A 115 0.16 -0.34 13.65
N LEU A 116 0.42 0.97 13.67
CA LEU A 116 1.47 1.56 12.84
C LEU A 116 2.87 1.13 13.30
N ASP A 117 3.13 1.12 14.60
CA ASP A 117 4.40 0.68 15.18
C ASP A 117 4.71 -0.77 14.80
N HIS A 118 3.69 -1.63 14.81
CA HIS A 118 3.84 -3.01 14.35
C HIS A 118 4.29 -3.07 12.88
N LEU A 119 3.64 -2.30 12.01
CA LEU A 119 3.97 -2.27 10.58
C LEU A 119 5.28 -1.56 10.26
N ASP A 120 5.78 -0.70 11.15
CA ASP A 120 7.10 -0.10 11.04
C ASP A 120 8.24 -1.13 11.20
N GLY A 121 7.94 -2.26 11.85
CA GLY A 121 8.84 -3.41 11.93
C GLY A 121 8.98 -4.20 10.64
N TYR A 122 8.12 -3.97 9.64
CA TYR A 122 8.13 -4.69 8.37
C TYR A 122 8.71 -3.85 7.24
N ARG A 123 9.56 -4.49 6.44
CA ARG A 123 10.03 -3.97 5.16
C ARG A 123 9.22 -4.58 4.03
N LEU A 124 9.18 -3.92 2.89
CA LEU A 124 8.49 -4.47 1.73
C LEU A 124 9.03 -5.86 1.33
N SER A 125 10.33 -6.08 1.50
CA SER A 125 10.96 -7.39 1.29
C SER A 125 10.38 -8.50 2.16
N ASP A 126 9.95 -8.18 3.38
CA ASP A 126 9.36 -9.15 4.31
C ASP A 126 7.98 -9.63 3.85
N LEU A 127 7.30 -8.84 3.01
CA LEU A 127 5.99 -9.19 2.45
C LEU A 127 6.11 -10.16 1.26
N VAL A 128 7.30 -10.35 0.73
CA VAL A 128 7.58 -11.23 -0.41
C VAL A 128 8.79 -12.13 -0.07
N PRO A 129 8.67 -12.95 0.98
CA PRO A 129 9.79 -13.74 1.49
C PRO A 129 10.25 -14.82 0.50
N ASP A 130 9.34 -15.34 -0.31
CA ASP A 130 9.61 -16.29 -1.40
C ASP A 130 9.18 -15.66 -2.72
N ARG A 131 10.09 -14.92 -3.34
CA ARG A 131 9.85 -14.20 -4.61
C ARG A 131 9.43 -15.12 -5.75
N PRO A 132 10.10 -16.26 -6.00
CA PRO A 132 9.68 -17.20 -7.04
C PRO A 132 8.26 -17.73 -6.85
N ALA A 133 7.92 -18.18 -5.65
CA ALA A 133 6.58 -18.68 -5.35
C ALA A 133 5.51 -17.58 -5.45
N PHE A 134 5.84 -16.35 -5.04
CA PHE A 134 4.95 -15.21 -5.18
C PHE A 134 4.66 -14.90 -6.65
N LEU A 135 5.71 -14.84 -7.49
CA LEU A 135 5.58 -14.60 -8.93
C LEU A 135 4.80 -15.72 -9.63
N GLU A 136 5.07 -16.97 -9.30
CA GLU A 136 4.34 -18.10 -9.86
C GLU A 136 2.84 -17.96 -9.62
N ARG A 137 2.43 -17.62 -8.40
CA ARG A 137 1.02 -17.39 -8.07
C ARG A 137 0.44 -16.15 -8.73
N LEU A 138 1.21 -15.06 -8.79
CA LEU A 138 0.77 -13.81 -9.40
C LEU A 138 0.57 -13.95 -10.91
N LEU A 139 1.37 -14.79 -11.56
CA LEU A 139 1.32 -15.04 -13.00
C LEU A 139 0.40 -16.20 -13.38
N ALA A 140 -0.02 -17.02 -12.41
CA ALA A 140 -1.02 -18.05 -12.64
C ALA A 140 -2.34 -17.40 -13.09
N GLU A 141 -2.99 -17.97 -14.10
CA GLU A 141 -4.33 -17.54 -14.46
C GLU A 141 -5.25 -17.68 -13.23
N PRO A 142 -6.09 -16.67 -12.94
CA PRO A 142 -7.03 -16.79 -11.84
C PRO A 142 -7.86 -18.04 -12.07
N ALA A 143 -7.90 -18.92 -11.07
CA ALA A 143 -8.77 -20.07 -11.12
C ALA A 143 -10.18 -19.57 -11.43
N VAL A 144 -10.71 -19.98 -12.56
CA VAL A 144 -12.10 -19.69 -12.94
C VAL A 144 -12.97 -20.38 -11.89
N ALA A 145 -13.52 -19.57 -11.02
CA ALA A 145 -14.48 -20.04 -10.02
C ALA A 145 -15.81 -20.40 -10.68
#